data_b1d0ab26d5a869beb5ab174db079d85d
#
_entry.id   b1d0ab26d5a869beb5ab174db079d85d
#
_cell.length_a   1.000
_cell.length_b   1.000
_cell.length_c   1.000
_cell.angle_alpha   90.00
_cell.angle_beta   90.00
_cell.angle_gamma   90.00
#
_symmetry.space_group_name_H-M   'P 1'
#
loop_
_entity.id
_entity.type
_entity.pdbx_description
1 polymer ?
#
loop_
_entity_poly.entity_id
_entity_poly.type
_entity_poly.pdbx_seq_one_letter_code
_entity_poly.pdbx_strand_id
1 'polypeptide(L)'
;MSSLREIERQLLAFPNKHPPQKHDPMQSNYMQLKRREFLTTTASGLGGMALGSMLTQDGLLGPNTAVGGEAVDTNPLRPKSPHFKPKAKACIFIFMAGAPSQVDLFDPKPVLNERNGQSLPKEVLDKARFAFIQPKTAVLMGTKRKFKKHGQCGMEFSDVVPHLGSVADDLLMVRSMHSEEFNHHPGQLLMQCGVSRFGMPTMGSWLNYGLGSESQNLPGYVVLTAGRGSSGGATLWQSGFLPSHYQGVLFRNSGEPVLNLNNPKGINDQLQRTSLDSLNRLNQLRYQEVHDPEIASRIASYELANRMQTAAPELTDLSGETKATMDLYGINRKEPKGVGRGASGNTYETFAKNCLLARRLVERGVRFINIVHASWDQHSNLAPEIEYNAGMADQPIAGLIRDLKQRGMLDETMVVWGSEFGRTPLGENRGGRKQNTGRDHHPFAFTTLMAGGGLKGGKVYGETDEIGWQVAKDPVHVNDMHATMLHQFGLDHLRLTHRFQGRDFRLTDVAGKVIDDWIA
;
A
#
# COMPACT_ATOMS: atom_id res chain seq x y z
N MET A 1 -38.34 -32.05 -5.87
CA MET A 1 -37.85 -32.71 -4.64
C MET A 1 -37.53 -34.19 -4.84
N SER A 2 -37.11 -34.63 -6.05
CA SER A 2 -36.78 -36.04 -6.35
C SER A 2 -35.30 -36.28 -6.71
N SER A 3 -34.46 -35.25 -6.84
CA SER A 3 -33.07 -35.43 -7.33
C SER A 3 -32.00 -35.57 -6.23
N LEU A 4 -32.27 -35.18 -5.01
CA LEU A 4 -31.28 -35.29 -3.91
C LEU A 4 -31.23 -36.68 -3.28
N ARG A 5 -32.32 -37.43 -3.26
CA ARG A 5 -32.38 -38.81 -2.74
C ARG A 5 -31.75 -39.83 -3.68
N GLU A 6 -31.65 -39.56 -4.97
CA GLU A 6 -31.00 -40.42 -5.97
C GLU A 6 -29.47 -40.33 -5.88
N ILE A 7 -28.93 -39.14 -5.57
CA ILE A 7 -27.49 -38.92 -5.38
C ILE A 7 -26.99 -39.56 -4.08
N GLU A 8 -27.77 -39.51 -3.00
CA GLU A 8 -27.42 -40.20 -1.74
C GLU A 8 -27.38 -41.72 -1.86
N ARG A 9 -28.23 -42.32 -2.70
CA ARG A 9 -28.19 -43.78 -2.96
C ARG A 9 -26.99 -44.24 -3.79
N GLN A 10 -26.46 -43.37 -4.65
CA GLN A 10 -25.28 -43.70 -5.47
C GLN A 10 -23.97 -43.58 -4.68
N LEU A 11 -23.92 -42.77 -3.62
CA LEU A 11 -22.73 -42.62 -2.76
C LEU A 11 -22.58 -43.77 -1.72
N LEU A 12 -23.63 -44.57 -1.49
CA LEU A 12 -23.59 -45.67 -0.49
C LEU A 12 -23.36 -47.05 -1.12
N ALA A 13 -23.11 -47.18 -2.43
CA ALA A 13 -22.97 -48.43 -3.15
C ALA A 13 -21.56 -48.73 -3.65
N PHE A 14 -20.51 -48.48 -2.84
CA PHE A 14 -19.17 -49.00 -3.11
C PHE A 14 -18.85 -50.16 -2.15
N PRO A 15 -18.63 -51.41 -2.65
CA PRO A 15 -18.25 -52.51 -1.80
C PRO A 15 -16.78 -52.35 -1.34
N ASN A 16 -16.58 -52.23 -0.04
CA ASN A 16 -15.29 -52.33 0.61
C ASN A 16 -14.73 -53.77 0.43
N LYS A 17 -13.81 -53.95 -0.52
CA LYS A 17 -12.92 -55.11 -0.59
C LYS A 17 -11.48 -54.61 -0.71
N HIS A 18 -10.88 -54.26 0.41
CA HIS A 18 -9.43 -54.26 0.53
C HIS A 18 -8.99 -55.40 1.47
N PRO A 19 -8.00 -56.21 1.05
CA PRO A 19 -7.40 -57.21 1.94
C PRO A 19 -6.66 -56.53 3.09
N PRO A 20 -6.46 -57.17 4.25
CA PRO A 20 -5.78 -56.59 5.39
C PRO A 20 -4.35 -56.21 5.00
N GLN A 21 -4.07 -54.89 5.00
CA GLN A 21 -2.72 -54.39 4.81
C GLN A 21 -1.84 -54.86 5.99
N LYS A 22 -0.75 -55.54 5.68
CA LYS A 22 0.31 -55.81 6.64
C LYS A 22 0.80 -54.49 7.22
N HIS A 23 0.80 -54.37 8.54
CA HIS A 23 1.36 -53.21 9.25
C HIS A 23 2.81 -53.02 8.83
N ASP A 24 3.09 -51.96 8.14
CA ASP A 24 4.44 -51.50 7.84
C ASP A 24 5.04 -50.87 9.12
N PRO A 25 6.14 -51.38 9.64
CA PRO A 25 6.80 -50.83 10.82
C PRO A 25 7.25 -49.39 10.65
N MET A 26 7.51 -48.93 9.41
CA MET A 26 7.84 -47.53 9.10
C MET A 26 6.65 -46.59 9.28
N GLN A 27 5.43 -46.99 8.92
CA GLN A 27 4.22 -46.15 9.13
C GLN A 27 3.88 -46.02 10.63
N SER A 28 4.11 -47.06 11.42
CA SER A 28 3.93 -47.02 12.88
C SER A 28 4.91 -46.05 13.54
N ASN A 29 6.18 -46.05 13.13
CA ASN A 29 7.17 -45.07 13.62
C ASN A 29 6.89 -43.65 13.21
N TYR A 30 6.42 -43.42 11.96
CA TYR A 30 6.06 -42.09 11.48
C TYR A 30 4.84 -41.49 12.21
N MET A 31 3.85 -42.31 12.53
CA MET A 31 2.68 -41.88 13.32
C MET A 31 3.02 -41.65 14.80
N GLN A 32 3.97 -42.41 15.37
CA GLN A 32 4.46 -42.16 16.72
C GLN A 32 5.33 -40.89 16.80
N LEU A 33 6.15 -40.63 15.79
CA LEU A 33 6.89 -39.35 15.66
C LEU A 33 5.96 -38.15 15.56
N LYS A 34 4.92 -38.21 14.72
CA LYS A 34 3.91 -37.15 14.64
C LYS A 34 3.10 -36.96 15.93
N ARG A 35 2.75 -38.02 16.64
CA ARG A 35 2.09 -37.89 17.94
C ARG A 35 3.00 -37.27 19.00
N ARG A 36 4.27 -37.59 18.99
CA ARG A 36 5.27 -37.00 19.88
C ARG A 36 5.53 -35.54 19.54
N GLU A 37 5.64 -35.17 18.25
CA GLU A 37 5.70 -33.78 17.80
C GLU A 37 4.43 -33.02 18.15
N PHE A 38 3.24 -33.59 17.96
CA PHE A 38 1.98 -32.96 18.36
C PHE A 38 1.92 -32.73 19.87
N LEU A 39 2.29 -33.69 20.69
CA LEU A 39 2.29 -33.52 22.14
C LEU A 39 3.38 -32.55 22.62
N THR A 40 4.56 -32.49 21.99
CA THR A 40 5.58 -31.50 22.30
C THR A 40 5.19 -30.12 21.80
N THR A 41 4.52 -29.96 20.65
CA THR A 41 4.06 -28.70 20.11
C THR A 41 2.84 -28.16 20.89
N THR A 42 1.95 -29.05 21.37
CA THR A 42 0.79 -28.66 22.21
C THR A 42 1.23 -28.36 23.66
N ALA A 43 2.24 -29.06 24.18
CA ALA A 43 2.84 -28.75 25.49
C ALA A 43 3.67 -27.44 25.46
N SER A 44 4.24 -27.06 24.30
CA SER A 44 4.91 -25.77 24.11
C SER A 44 3.95 -24.60 23.90
N GLY A 45 2.64 -24.86 23.74
CA GLY A 45 1.60 -23.83 23.73
C GLY A 45 1.20 -23.39 25.16
N LEU A 46 -0.10 -23.48 25.48
CA LEU A 46 -0.65 -23.05 26.77
C LEU A 46 -0.06 -23.78 27.99
N GLY A 47 0.29 -25.09 27.87
CA GLY A 47 0.91 -25.86 28.94
C GLY A 47 2.34 -25.41 29.24
N GLY A 48 3.12 -25.06 28.24
CA GLY A 48 4.47 -24.51 28.41
C GLY A 48 4.50 -23.14 29.06
N MET A 49 3.51 -22.29 28.73
CA MET A 49 3.35 -20.98 29.38
C MET A 49 2.94 -21.12 30.85
N ALA A 50 2.02 -22.02 31.17
CA ALA A 50 1.62 -22.30 32.55
C ALA A 50 2.79 -22.88 33.37
N LEU A 51 3.54 -23.83 32.82
CA LEU A 51 4.71 -24.41 33.46
C LEU A 51 5.83 -23.38 33.64
N GLY A 52 6.11 -22.56 32.63
CA GLY A 52 7.09 -21.45 32.73
C GLY A 52 6.73 -20.44 33.81
N SER A 53 5.45 -20.06 33.92
CA SER A 53 4.96 -19.17 34.96
C SER A 53 5.08 -19.79 36.36
N MET A 54 4.74 -21.07 36.53
CA MET A 54 4.89 -21.79 37.81
C MET A 54 6.35 -21.93 38.22
N LEU A 55 7.25 -22.32 37.30
CA LEU A 55 8.69 -22.44 37.58
C LEU A 55 9.35 -21.09 37.91
N THR A 56 8.85 -20.01 37.37
CA THR A 56 9.31 -18.64 37.73
C THR A 56 8.80 -18.27 39.11
N GLN A 57 7.56 -18.61 39.44
CA GLN A 57 6.92 -18.34 40.73
C GLN A 57 7.56 -19.15 41.87
N ASP A 58 8.02 -20.39 41.58
CA ASP A 58 8.71 -21.25 42.51
C ASP A 58 10.23 -20.97 42.62
N GLY A 59 10.74 -19.94 41.92
CA GLY A 59 12.14 -19.54 41.95
C GLY A 59 13.10 -20.52 41.27
N LEU A 60 12.58 -21.54 40.60
CA LEU A 60 13.36 -22.56 39.89
C LEU A 60 13.92 -22.05 38.54
N LEU A 61 13.33 -21.00 37.99
CA LEU A 61 13.89 -20.18 36.93
C LEU A 61 14.38 -18.88 37.60
N GLY A 62 15.58 -18.95 38.21
CA GLY A 62 16.13 -17.81 38.97
C GLY A 62 16.31 -16.55 38.11
N PRO A 63 16.32 -15.35 38.76
CA PRO A 63 16.66 -14.14 38.08
C PRO A 63 18.14 -14.20 37.66
N ASN A 64 18.37 -14.19 36.35
CA ASN A 64 19.65 -13.89 35.71
C ASN A 64 20.93 -14.45 36.32
N THR A 65 21.27 -15.68 36.05
CA THR A 65 22.66 -15.96 35.71
C THR A 65 22.85 -15.55 34.24
N ALA A 66 23.32 -14.34 34.06
CA ALA A 66 23.80 -13.86 32.77
C ALA A 66 24.97 -14.79 32.37
N VAL A 67 24.67 -15.79 31.57
CA VAL A 67 25.68 -16.38 30.70
C VAL A 67 25.95 -15.27 29.69
N GLY A 68 27.12 -14.61 29.83
CA GLY A 68 27.57 -13.53 28.99
C GLY A 68 27.80 -13.94 27.54
N GLY A 69 26.72 -14.20 26.84
CA GLY A 69 26.67 -14.11 25.40
C GLY A 69 26.08 -12.74 25.10
N GLU A 70 26.76 -11.92 24.33
CA GLU A 70 26.17 -10.71 23.76
C GLU A 70 24.79 -11.08 23.24
N ALA A 71 23.75 -10.39 23.72
CA ALA A 71 22.40 -10.56 23.22
C ALA A 71 22.46 -10.30 21.71
N VAL A 72 22.34 -11.34 20.90
CA VAL A 72 22.30 -11.19 19.46
C VAL A 72 21.12 -10.25 19.19
N ASP A 73 21.41 -9.05 18.68
CA ASP A 73 20.38 -8.07 18.33
C ASP A 73 19.52 -8.69 17.24
N THR A 74 18.40 -9.24 17.66
CA THR A 74 17.44 -9.93 16.80
C THR A 74 16.44 -8.97 16.16
N ASN A 75 16.58 -7.63 16.33
CA ASN A 75 15.67 -6.69 15.71
C ASN A 75 15.97 -6.51 14.20
N PRO A 76 15.23 -7.18 13.30
CA PRO A 76 15.47 -7.10 11.86
C PRO A 76 15.10 -5.73 11.28
N LEU A 77 14.33 -4.91 12.03
CA LEU A 77 13.88 -3.58 11.62
C LEU A 77 14.77 -2.46 12.16
N ARG A 78 15.91 -2.76 12.81
CA ARG A 78 16.83 -1.69 13.21
C ARG A 78 17.27 -0.86 11.99
N PRO A 79 17.55 0.45 12.15
CA PRO A 79 18.06 1.28 11.08
C PRO A 79 19.32 0.69 10.43
N LYS A 80 19.37 0.72 9.11
CA LYS A 80 20.48 0.24 8.29
C LYS A 80 21.08 1.40 7.51
N SER A 81 22.38 1.34 7.25
CA SER A 81 23.07 2.34 6.44
C SER A 81 22.60 2.29 4.99
N PRO A 82 22.22 3.42 4.39
CA PRO A 82 21.94 3.49 2.96
C PRO A 82 23.20 3.29 2.12
N HIS A 83 23.05 3.08 0.83
CA HIS A 83 24.18 2.92 -0.10
C HIS A 83 24.94 4.24 -0.33
N PHE A 84 24.23 5.37 -0.23
CA PHE A 84 24.75 6.74 -0.31
C PHE A 84 23.85 7.70 0.47
N LYS A 85 24.23 8.96 0.59
CA LYS A 85 23.52 9.95 1.42
C LYS A 85 22.07 10.14 0.94
N PRO A 86 21.05 9.83 1.74
CA PRO A 86 19.66 9.99 1.37
C PRO A 86 19.22 11.45 1.39
N LYS A 87 18.21 11.79 0.62
CA LYS A 87 17.42 13.02 0.70
C LYS A 87 16.12 12.79 1.47
N ALA A 88 15.46 11.66 1.21
CA ALA A 88 14.21 11.25 1.87
C ALA A 88 14.47 10.30 3.03
N LYS A 89 13.72 10.46 4.11
CA LYS A 89 13.67 9.56 5.28
C LYS A 89 12.36 8.79 5.35
N ALA A 90 11.26 9.38 4.89
CA ALA A 90 9.93 8.78 4.90
C ALA A 90 9.18 9.00 3.59
N CYS A 91 8.23 8.11 3.28
CA CYS A 91 7.32 8.23 2.15
C CYS A 91 5.87 8.09 2.62
N ILE A 92 5.02 9.01 2.17
CA ILE A 92 3.56 8.90 2.25
C ILE A 92 3.06 8.65 0.82
N PHE A 93 2.67 7.42 0.53
CA PHE A 93 2.12 7.04 -0.77
C PHE A 93 0.59 7.01 -0.72
N ILE A 94 -0.04 7.98 -1.37
CA ILE A 94 -1.49 8.14 -1.46
C ILE A 94 -1.96 7.46 -2.74
N PHE A 95 -2.44 6.23 -2.60
CA PHE A 95 -2.82 5.37 -3.72
C PHE A 95 -4.32 5.46 -4.01
N MET A 96 -4.65 6.05 -5.17
CA MET A 96 -6.01 6.28 -5.65
C MET A 96 -6.47 5.14 -6.56
N ALA A 97 -6.79 3.99 -5.96
CA ALA A 97 -7.17 2.80 -6.70
C ALA A 97 -8.43 3.00 -7.54
N GLY A 98 -8.36 2.62 -8.80
CA GLY A 98 -9.41 2.79 -9.77
C GLY A 98 -9.10 3.79 -10.87
N ALA A 99 -7.92 4.40 -10.88
CA ALA A 99 -7.41 5.23 -11.97
C ALA A 99 -8.15 6.59 -12.17
N PRO A 100 -7.80 7.62 -11.42
CA PRO A 100 -8.28 8.99 -11.65
C PRO A 100 -8.03 9.45 -13.10
N SER A 101 -9.02 10.14 -13.68
CA SER A 101 -8.91 10.64 -15.04
C SER A 101 -7.96 11.84 -15.12
N GLN A 102 -6.78 11.63 -15.69
CA GLN A 102 -5.76 12.67 -15.84
C GLN A 102 -6.23 13.84 -16.70
N VAL A 103 -7.02 13.58 -17.76
CA VAL A 103 -7.53 14.62 -18.67
C VAL A 103 -8.63 15.48 -18.04
N ASP A 104 -9.24 15.02 -16.96
CA ASP A 104 -10.24 15.77 -16.21
C ASP A 104 -9.67 16.44 -14.95
N LEU A 105 -8.43 16.14 -14.54
CA LEU A 105 -7.82 16.65 -13.31
C LEU A 105 -6.55 17.48 -13.54
N PHE A 106 -5.61 17.04 -14.39
CA PHE A 106 -4.23 17.53 -14.40
C PHE A 106 -3.66 17.82 -15.78
N ASP A 107 -4.26 17.29 -16.85
CA ASP A 107 -3.72 17.34 -18.21
C ASP A 107 -4.76 17.90 -19.20
N PRO A 108 -4.95 19.24 -19.25
CA PRO A 108 -5.94 19.87 -20.13
C PRO A 108 -5.63 19.62 -21.60
N LYS A 109 -6.67 19.23 -22.37
CA LYS A 109 -6.57 18.90 -23.80
C LYS A 109 -7.59 19.71 -24.62
N PRO A 110 -7.27 20.94 -25.04
CA PRO A 110 -8.16 21.76 -25.86
C PRO A 110 -8.62 21.04 -27.14
N VAL A 111 -7.69 20.36 -27.84
CA VAL A 111 -7.98 19.61 -29.07
C VAL A 111 -8.97 18.46 -28.80
N LEU A 112 -8.86 17.79 -27.64
CA LEU A 112 -9.84 16.78 -27.24
C LEU A 112 -11.25 17.38 -27.10
N ASN A 113 -11.37 18.58 -26.54
CA ASN A 113 -12.64 19.29 -26.40
C ASN A 113 -13.21 19.71 -27.76
N GLU A 114 -12.38 20.22 -28.65
CA GLU A 114 -12.76 20.61 -30.02
C GLU A 114 -13.26 19.43 -30.85
N ARG A 115 -12.64 18.26 -30.66
CA ARG A 115 -12.97 17.02 -31.36
C ARG A 115 -13.98 16.15 -30.62
N ASN A 116 -14.64 16.66 -29.59
CA ASN A 116 -15.61 15.90 -28.81
C ASN A 116 -16.69 15.28 -29.71
N GLY A 117 -16.95 13.98 -29.55
CA GLY A 117 -17.91 13.20 -30.34
C GLY A 117 -17.39 12.71 -31.70
N GLN A 118 -16.16 13.06 -32.11
CA GLN A 118 -15.52 12.53 -33.32
C GLN A 118 -14.89 11.17 -33.05
N SER A 119 -14.86 10.31 -34.08
CA SER A 119 -14.13 9.03 -34.01
C SER A 119 -12.63 9.27 -34.18
N LEU A 120 -11.82 8.39 -33.56
CA LEU A 120 -10.39 8.31 -33.88
C LEU A 120 -10.18 7.76 -35.29
N PRO A 121 -9.04 8.09 -35.96
CA PRO A 121 -8.65 7.45 -37.21
C PRO A 121 -8.61 5.92 -37.06
N LYS A 122 -9.04 5.21 -38.11
CA LYS A 122 -9.10 3.77 -38.10
C LYS A 122 -7.73 3.13 -37.82
N GLU A 123 -6.66 3.70 -38.34
CA GLU A 123 -5.27 3.26 -38.16
C GLU A 123 -4.83 3.29 -36.69
N VAL A 124 -5.39 4.21 -35.89
CA VAL A 124 -5.17 4.29 -34.44
C VAL A 124 -6.01 3.24 -33.72
N LEU A 125 -7.29 3.13 -34.07
CA LEU A 125 -8.22 2.18 -33.46
C LEU A 125 -7.83 0.72 -33.70
N ASP A 126 -7.34 0.38 -34.89
CA ASP A 126 -6.93 -0.99 -35.27
C ASP A 126 -5.67 -1.46 -34.50
N LYS A 127 -4.84 -0.53 -34.05
CA LYS A 127 -3.62 -0.81 -33.26
C LYS A 127 -3.84 -0.71 -31.76
N ALA A 128 -4.94 -0.09 -31.33
CA ALA A 128 -5.22 0.17 -29.94
C ALA A 128 -5.69 -1.08 -29.19
N ARG A 129 -5.23 -1.21 -27.94
CA ARG A 129 -5.81 -2.16 -26.98
C ARG A 129 -6.75 -1.41 -26.06
N PHE A 130 -7.94 -1.98 -25.85
CA PHE A 130 -8.95 -1.45 -24.95
C PHE A 130 -9.31 -2.49 -23.91
N ALA A 131 -9.72 -2.05 -22.72
CA ALA A 131 -10.28 -2.96 -21.73
C ALA A 131 -11.73 -3.32 -22.05
N PHE A 132 -12.57 -2.31 -22.33
CA PHE A 132 -14.01 -2.50 -22.52
C PHE A 132 -14.62 -1.72 -23.69
N ILE A 133 -13.92 -0.75 -24.25
CA ILE A 133 -14.42 0.06 -25.38
C ILE A 133 -14.60 -0.80 -26.63
N GLN A 134 -15.70 -0.55 -27.35
CA GLN A 134 -15.95 -1.10 -28.68
C GLN A 134 -15.38 -0.15 -29.74
N PRO A 135 -14.29 -0.51 -30.44
CA PRO A 135 -13.55 0.42 -31.33
C PRO A 135 -14.44 1.05 -32.42
N LYS A 136 -15.36 0.27 -33.00
CA LYS A 136 -16.22 0.73 -34.13
C LYS A 136 -17.13 1.89 -33.79
N THR A 137 -17.45 2.11 -32.52
CA THR A 137 -18.38 3.13 -32.05
C THR A 137 -17.74 4.07 -31.03
N ALA A 138 -16.43 3.94 -30.81
CA ALA A 138 -15.68 4.77 -29.90
C ALA A 138 -15.56 6.21 -30.44
N VAL A 139 -15.85 7.18 -29.58
CA VAL A 139 -15.73 8.61 -29.88
C VAL A 139 -14.93 9.33 -28.81
N LEU A 140 -14.24 10.36 -29.22
CA LEU A 140 -13.53 11.27 -28.31
C LEU A 140 -14.52 11.90 -27.34
N MET A 141 -14.15 11.94 -26.08
CA MET A 141 -14.93 12.57 -25.02
C MET A 141 -14.12 13.70 -24.40
N GLY A 142 -14.50 14.95 -24.70
CA GLY A 142 -13.94 16.14 -24.08
C GLY A 142 -14.24 16.19 -22.58
N THR A 143 -13.58 17.10 -21.89
CA THR A 143 -13.84 17.39 -20.48
C THR A 143 -14.72 18.63 -20.31
N LYS A 144 -15.60 18.61 -19.31
CA LYS A 144 -16.39 19.79 -18.90
C LYS A 144 -15.66 20.62 -17.83
N ARG A 145 -14.51 20.17 -17.37
CA ARG A 145 -13.73 20.85 -16.33
C ARG A 145 -13.06 22.10 -16.87
N LYS A 146 -12.93 23.09 -16.01
CA LYS A 146 -12.20 24.32 -16.29
C LYS A 146 -10.83 24.23 -15.63
N PHE A 147 -9.79 24.51 -16.40
CA PHE A 147 -8.42 24.52 -15.89
C PHE A 147 -7.96 25.96 -15.63
N LYS A 148 -7.15 26.10 -14.58
CA LYS A 148 -6.49 27.36 -14.23
C LYS A 148 -5.03 27.11 -13.92
N LYS A 149 -4.19 28.10 -14.20
CA LYS A 149 -2.79 28.13 -13.79
C LYS A 149 -2.69 28.52 -12.32
N HIS A 150 -1.82 27.83 -11.59
CA HIS A 150 -1.60 28.01 -10.17
C HIS A 150 -0.10 28.11 -9.86
N GLY A 151 0.22 28.76 -8.72
CA GLY A 151 1.58 28.99 -8.27
C GLY A 151 2.36 29.95 -9.18
N GLN A 152 3.61 30.18 -8.82
CA GLN A 152 4.55 30.93 -9.67
C GLN A 152 4.98 30.08 -10.89
N CYS A 153 4.98 28.76 -10.74
CA CYS A 153 5.29 27.80 -11.80
C CYS A 153 4.26 27.76 -12.92
N GLY A 154 3.04 28.27 -12.69
CA GLY A 154 1.96 28.28 -13.69
C GLY A 154 1.38 26.88 -14.00
N MET A 155 1.50 25.93 -13.10
CA MET A 155 0.97 24.57 -13.24
C MET A 155 -0.55 24.57 -13.31
N GLU A 156 -1.11 23.80 -14.24
CA GLU A 156 -2.55 23.79 -14.51
C GLU A 156 -3.26 22.70 -13.72
N PHE A 157 -4.35 23.08 -13.06
CA PHE A 157 -5.25 22.20 -12.31
C PHE A 157 -6.70 22.45 -12.69
N SER A 158 -7.48 21.39 -12.64
CA SER A 158 -8.94 21.43 -12.82
C SER A 158 -9.63 22.16 -11.65
N ASP A 159 -10.80 22.70 -11.93
CA ASP A 159 -11.67 23.42 -10.99
C ASP A 159 -12.12 22.56 -9.77
N VAL A 160 -11.97 21.26 -9.83
CA VAL A 160 -12.34 20.34 -8.73
C VAL A 160 -11.17 20.03 -7.77
N VAL A 161 -9.97 20.53 -8.05
CA VAL A 161 -8.78 20.34 -7.19
C VAL A 161 -8.05 21.69 -6.90
N PRO A 162 -8.78 22.73 -6.42
CA PRO A 162 -8.21 24.05 -6.19
C PRO A 162 -7.20 24.11 -5.04
N HIS A 163 -7.32 23.24 -4.04
CA HIS A 163 -6.37 23.19 -2.92
C HIS A 163 -5.02 22.61 -3.34
N LEU A 164 -4.98 21.56 -4.17
CA LEU A 164 -3.75 21.05 -4.80
C LEU A 164 -3.09 22.14 -5.64
N GLY A 165 -3.90 22.90 -6.41
CA GLY A 165 -3.41 24.07 -7.13
C GLY A 165 -2.70 25.09 -6.22
N SER A 166 -3.14 25.26 -4.98
CA SER A 166 -2.55 26.22 -4.05
C SER A 166 -1.18 25.79 -3.45
N VAL A 167 -0.73 24.58 -3.72
CA VAL A 167 0.60 24.06 -3.39
C VAL A 167 1.41 23.67 -4.63
N ALA A 168 1.03 24.21 -5.80
CA ALA A 168 1.63 23.89 -7.11
C ALA A 168 3.16 24.05 -7.12
N ASP A 169 3.69 25.08 -6.46
CA ASP A 169 5.12 25.36 -6.42
C ASP A 169 5.92 24.32 -5.59
N ASP A 170 5.25 23.48 -4.80
CA ASP A 170 5.84 22.38 -4.04
C ASP A 170 5.70 21.02 -4.77
N LEU A 171 4.95 20.98 -5.88
CA LEU A 171 4.62 19.74 -6.60
C LEU A 171 5.54 19.51 -7.81
N LEU A 172 5.92 18.27 -7.99
CA LEU A 172 6.36 17.69 -9.25
C LEU A 172 5.16 16.96 -9.87
N MET A 173 4.67 17.43 -11.02
CA MET A 173 3.60 16.79 -11.78
C MET A 173 4.20 16.02 -12.96
N VAL A 174 4.10 14.70 -12.93
CA VAL A 174 4.57 13.81 -13.99
C VAL A 174 3.40 13.42 -14.87
N ARG A 175 3.27 14.02 -16.06
CA ARG A 175 2.19 13.77 -17.02
C ARG A 175 2.46 12.58 -17.95
N SER A 176 3.68 12.10 -17.98
CA SER A 176 4.16 11.09 -18.94
C SER A 176 4.31 9.70 -18.34
N MET A 177 3.61 9.40 -17.26
CA MET A 177 3.57 8.03 -16.73
C MET A 177 2.91 7.09 -17.71
N HIS A 178 3.47 5.88 -17.84
CA HIS A 178 2.87 4.79 -18.63
C HIS A 178 3.16 3.43 -18.02
N SER A 179 2.34 2.46 -18.39
CA SER A 179 2.51 1.04 -18.03
C SER A 179 1.91 0.14 -19.12
N GLU A 180 1.96 -1.18 -18.91
CA GLU A 180 1.38 -2.18 -19.82
C GLU A 180 0.07 -2.80 -19.32
N GLU A 181 -0.35 -2.49 -18.08
CA GLU A 181 -1.45 -3.18 -17.42
C GLU A 181 -2.80 -2.48 -17.60
N PHE A 182 -3.78 -3.19 -18.13
CA PHE A 182 -5.14 -2.71 -18.39
C PHE A 182 -6.15 -3.04 -17.28
N ASN A 183 -5.84 -3.97 -16.40
CA ASN A 183 -6.72 -4.41 -15.33
C ASN A 183 -6.23 -3.90 -13.98
N HIS A 184 -7.19 -3.54 -13.11
CA HIS A 184 -6.88 -2.94 -11.82
C HIS A 184 -5.91 -3.76 -10.98
N HIS A 185 -6.18 -5.03 -10.72
CA HIS A 185 -5.35 -5.80 -9.81
C HIS A 185 -3.91 -5.99 -10.30
N PRO A 186 -3.63 -6.43 -11.55
CA PRO A 186 -2.28 -6.46 -12.10
C PRO A 186 -1.61 -5.09 -12.11
N GLY A 187 -2.32 -4.02 -12.51
CA GLY A 187 -1.80 -2.65 -12.49
C GLY A 187 -1.48 -2.16 -11.08
N GLN A 188 -2.33 -2.47 -10.10
CA GLN A 188 -2.08 -2.18 -8.68
C GLN A 188 -0.84 -2.91 -8.16
N LEU A 189 -0.64 -4.18 -8.54
CA LEU A 189 0.58 -4.91 -8.21
C LEU A 189 1.81 -4.29 -8.87
N LEU A 190 1.75 -3.93 -10.16
CA LEU A 190 2.85 -3.26 -10.84
C LEU A 190 3.25 -1.96 -10.11
N MET A 191 2.26 -1.13 -9.74
CA MET A 191 2.48 0.13 -9.03
C MET A 191 3.04 -0.08 -7.62
N GLN A 192 2.65 -1.13 -6.91
CA GLN A 192 3.10 -1.38 -5.53
C GLN A 192 4.34 -2.28 -5.44
N CYS A 193 4.53 -3.22 -6.37
CA CYS A 193 5.54 -4.27 -6.30
C CYS A 193 6.57 -4.24 -7.46
N GLY A 194 6.42 -3.30 -8.44
CA GLY A 194 7.28 -3.22 -9.63
C GLY A 194 7.05 -4.32 -10.66
N VAL A 195 6.15 -5.26 -10.39
CA VAL A 195 5.72 -6.33 -11.31
C VAL A 195 4.26 -6.70 -11.06
N SER A 196 3.54 -7.10 -12.09
CA SER A 196 2.11 -7.43 -12.05
C SER A 196 1.80 -8.86 -11.58
N ARG A 197 2.64 -9.43 -10.70
CA ARG A 197 2.53 -10.81 -10.21
C ARG A 197 2.36 -10.87 -8.70
N PHE A 198 1.60 -11.86 -8.24
CA PHE A 198 1.47 -12.16 -6.81
C PHE A 198 2.77 -12.63 -6.18
N GLY A 199 2.87 -12.50 -4.86
CA GLY A 199 3.99 -13.01 -4.07
C GLY A 199 5.25 -12.12 -4.09
N MET A 200 5.18 -10.93 -4.71
CA MET A 200 6.29 -9.99 -4.76
C MET A 200 6.20 -8.97 -3.62
N PRO A 201 7.35 -8.56 -3.05
CA PRO A 201 7.37 -7.52 -2.02
C PRO A 201 6.96 -6.16 -2.57
N THR A 202 6.23 -5.41 -1.77
CA THR A 202 5.83 -4.05 -2.12
C THR A 202 6.95 -3.04 -1.88
N MET A 203 6.82 -1.84 -2.45
CA MET A 203 7.76 -0.72 -2.27
C MET A 203 8.06 -0.45 -0.78
N GLY A 204 7.01 -0.41 0.07
CA GLY A 204 7.18 -0.23 1.51
C GLY A 204 7.97 -1.35 2.17
N SER A 205 7.78 -2.59 1.72
CA SER A 205 8.56 -3.75 2.19
C SER A 205 10.02 -3.66 1.77
N TRP A 206 10.30 -3.28 0.52
CA TRP A 206 11.66 -3.07 0.02
C TRP A 206 12.40 -1.95 0.75
N LEU A 207 11.72 -0.81 1.03
CA LEU A 207 12.33 0.29 1.79
C LEU A 207 12.69 -0.15 3.21
N ASN A 208 11.80 -0.87 3.89
CA ASN A 208 12.09 -1.38 5.24
C ASN A 208 13.15 -2.49 5.23
N TYR A 209 13.20 -3.32 4.18
CA TYR A 209 14.27 -4.29 4.00
C TYR A 209 15.63 -3.62 3.82
N GLY A 210 15.69 -2.56 2.99
CA GLY A 210 16.92 -1.83 2.73
C GLY A 210 17.42 -0.97 3.89
N LEU A 211 16.51 -0.28 4.59
CA LEU A 211 16.86 0.78 5.56
C LEU A 211 16.41 0.50 7.00
N GLY A 212 15.54 -0.49 7.23
CA GLY A 212 14.90 -0.66 8.52
C GLY A 212 13.93 0.48 8.86
N SER A 213 13.60 0.63 10.14
CA SER A 213 12.73 1.67 10.66
C SER A 213 13.42 2.46 11.77
N GLU A 214 13.19 3.76 11.83
CA GLU A 214 13.61 4.61 12.94
C GLU A 214 12.62 4.57 14.10
N SER A 215 11.39 4.17 13.83
CA SER A 215 10.38 3.95 14.86
C SER A 215 10.66 2.65 15.62
N GLN A 216 10.72 2.76 16.95
CA GLN A 216 10.86 1.59 17.81
C GLN A 216 9.53 1.04 18.30
N ASN A 217 8.47 1.87 18.31
CA ASN A 217 7.19 1.57 18.92
C ASN A 217 6.04 1.41 17.91
N LEU A 218 6.31 1.67 16.63
CA LEU A 218 5.34 1.54 15.54
C LEU A 218 5.96 0.74 14.40
N PRO A 219 5.14 0.08 13.54
CA PRO A 219 5.64 -0.61 12.36
C PRO A 219 6.37 0.35 11.44
N GLY A 220 7.43 -0.12 10.77
CA GLY A 220 8.13 0.67 9.75
C GLY A 220 7.30 0.92 8.49
N TYR A 221 6.24 0.13 8.29
CA TYR A 221 5.29 0.26 7.20
C TYR A 221 3.84 0.20 7.71
N VAL A 222 3.11 1.29 7.58
CA VAL A 222 1.70 1.43 8.01
C VAL A 222 0.80 1.64 6.81
N VAL A 223 -0.38 1.02 6.84
CA VAL A 223 -1.42 1.17 5.82
C VAL A 223 -2.67 1.78 6.44
N LEU A 224 -3.20 2.80 5.78
CA LEU A 224 -4.43 3.50 6.14
C LEU A 224 -5.41 3.36 4.97
N THR A 225 -6.67 3.07 5.23
CA THR A 225 -7.68 2.94 4.16
C THR A 225 -8.82 3.91 4.38
N ALA A 226 -9.42 4.42 3.30
CA ALA A 226 -10.61 5.25 3.37
C ALA A 226 -11.65 4.78 2.35
N GLY A 227 -12.93 4.84 2.73
CA GLY A 227 -14.02 4.42 1.87
C GLY A 227 -13.98 2.92 1.54
N ARG A 228 -14.25 2.57 0.29
CA ARG A 228 -14.23 1.19 -0.20
C ARG A 228 -12.81 0.67 -0.36
N GLY A 229 -12.58 -0.60 0.00
CA GLY A 229 -11.30 -1.28 -0.26
C GLY A 229 -11.02 -1.47 -1.76
N SER A 230 -9.72 -1.55 -2.12
CA SER A 230 -9.28 -1.83 -3.49
C SER A 230 -9.41 -3.31 -3.84
N SER A 231 -9.42 -3.63 -5.15
CA SER A 231 -9.46 -5.02 -5.64
C SER A 231 -8.24 -5.84 -5.24
N GLY A 232 -7.09 -5.18 -5.06
CA GLY A 232 -5.84 -5.82 -4.63
C GLY A 232 -5.83 -6.24 -3.15
N GLY A 233 -6.65 -5.60 -2.29
CA GLY A 233 -6.70 -5.92 -0.87
C GLY A 233 -5.32 -5.97 -0.22
N ALA A 234 -5.10 -6.95 0.64
CA ALA A 234 -3.84 -7.12 1.39
C ALA A 234 -2.60 -7.38 0.52
N THR A 235 -2.77 -7.79 -0.74
CA THR A 235 -1.62 -7.99 -1.63
C THR A 235 -0.86 -6.69 -1.94
N LEU A 236 -1.50 -5.53 -1.73
CA LEU A 236 -0.91 -4.22 -1.97
C LEU A 236 0.04 -3.73 -0.85
N TRP A 237 0.18 -4.51 0.23
CA TRP A 237 1.11 -4.20 1.32
C TRP A 237 1.81 -5.44 1.90
N GLN A 238 1.83 -6.52 1.14
CA GLN A 238 2.50 -7.76 1.53
C GLN A 238 4.03 -7.66 1.47
N SER A 239 4.71 -8.48 2.28
CA SER A 239 6.16 -8.66 2.22
C SER A 239 6.60 -9.56 1.08
N GLY A 240 5.69 -10.31 0.45
CA GLY A 240 6.01 -11.27 -0.59
C GLY A 240 6.97 -12.35 -0.09
N PHE A 241 8.08 -12.54 -0.80
CA PHE A 241 9.14 -13.49 -0.41
C PHE A 241 10.12 -12.92 0.65
N LEU A 242 10.02 -11.61 0.98
CA LEU A 242 10.77 -11.07 2.10
C LEU A 242 10.15 -11.54 3.43
N PRO A 243 10.95 -11.63 4.51
CA PRO A 243 10.44 -11.95 5.85
C PRO A 243 9.22 -11.13 6.26
N SER A 244 8.31 -11.75 7.00
CA SER A 244 6.98 -11.22 7.31
C SER A 244 6.99 -9.90 8.09
N HIS A 245 8.04 -9.60 8.85
CA HIS A 245 8.19 -8.34 9.60
C HIS A 245 8.35 -7.09 8.72
N TYR A 246 8.59 -7.23 7.41
CA TYR A 246 8.62 -6.11 6.46
C TYR A 246 7.24 -5.79 5.86
N GLN A 247 6.21 -6.59 6.20
CA GLN A 247 4.85 -6.38 5.71
C GLN A 247 4.24 -5.10 6.27
N GLY A 248 3.37 -4.45 5.47
CA GLY A 248 2.58 -3.32 5.94
C GLY A 248 1.51 -3.73 6.95
N VAL A 249 1.36 -2.94 8.01
CA VAL A 249 0.37 -3.16 9.07
C VAL A 249 -0.81 -2.23 8.84
N LEU A 250 -2.00 -2.82 8.64
CA LEU A 250 -3.23 -2.08 8.44
C LEU A 250 -3.73 -1.48 9.77
N PHE A 251 -3.84 -0.16 9.82
CA PHE A 251 -4.50 0.57 10.89
C PHE A 251 -5.97 0.80 10.52
N ARG A 252 -6.84 0.47 11.45
CA ARG A 252 -8.30 0.58 11.28
C ARG A 252 -8.79 1.98 11.59
N ASN A 253 -9.83 2.41 10.89
CA ASN A 253 -10.42 3.73 11.05
C ASN A 253 -11.37 3.84 12.26
N SER A 254 -11.71 2.72 12.88
CA SER A 254 -12.64 2.67 14.03
C SER A 254 -12.31 1.50 14.95
N GLY A 255 -12.59 1.67 16.24
CA GLY A 255 -12.23 0.73 17.28
C GLY A 255 -10.73 0.72 17.57
N GLU A 256 -10.19 -0.43 17.90
CA GLU A 256 -8.73 -0.58 18.09
C GLU A 256 -8.00 -0.31 16.77
N PRO A 257 -6.93 0.53 16.76
CA PRO A 257 -6.16 0.82 15.56
C PRO A 257 -5.62 -0.44 14.86
N VAL A 258 -5.22 -1.43 15.64
CA VAL A 258 -4.79 -2.75 15.19
C VAL A 258 -5.61 -3.80 15.92
N LEU A 259 -6.05 -4.85 15.23
CA LEU A 259 -6.86 -5.93 15.82
C LEU A 259 -6.10 -6.64 16.93
N ASN A 260 -6.82 -6.93 18.03
CA ASN A 260 -6.30 -7.65 19.20
C ASN A 260 -5.07 -6.97 19.83
N LEU A 261 -5.01 -5.63 19.78
CA LEU A 261 -3.92 -4.87 20.35
C LEU A 261 -3.97 -4.93 21.89
N ASN A 262 -5.15 -4.85 22.47
CA ASN A 262 -5.33 -4.87 23.93
C ASN A 262 -5.21 -6.28 24.50
N ASN A 263 -4.82 -6.35 25.77
CA ASN A 263 -4.73 -7.61 26.48
C ASN A 263 -6.11 -8.30 26.57
N PRO A 264 -6.17 -9.62 26.39
CA PRO A 264 -7.39 -10.38 26.64
C PRO A 264 -7.88 -10.21 28.09
N LYS A 265 -9.19 -10.36 28.31
CA LYS A 265 -9.77 -10.28 29.65
C LYS A 265 -9.09 -11.27 30.61
N GLY A 266 -8.62 -10.76 31.74
CA GLY A 266 -7.91 -11.54 32.77
C GLY A 266 -6.37 -11.58 32.62
N ILE A 267 -5.82 -11.00 31.56
CA ILE A 267 -4.37 -10.82 31.37
C ILE A 267 -4.04 -9.36 31.69
N ASN A 268 -3.25 -9.12 32.70
CA ASN A 268 -2.68 -7.80 32.97
C ASN A 268 -1.31 -7.63 32.30
N ASP A 269 -0.79 -6.41 32.29
CA ASP A 269 0.47 -6.06 31.61
C ASP A 269 1.67 -6.86 32.13
N GLN A 270 1.71 -7.13 33.44
CA GLN A 270 2.78 -7.90 34.05
C GLN A 270 2.76 -9.37 33.60
N LEU A 271 1.58 -9.99 33.60
CA LEU A 271 1.43 -11.38 33.13
C LEU A 271 1.73 -11.49 31.64
N GLN A 272 1.28 -10.52 30.84
CA GLN A 272 1.61 -10.44 29.43
C GLN A 272 3.12 -10.32 29.23
N ARG A 273 3.81 -9.41 29.92
CA ARG A 273 5.27 -9.23 29.83
C ARG A 273 6.00 -10.52 30.16
N THR A 274 5.65 -11.16 31.27
CA THR A 274 6.26 -12.43 31.69
C THR A 274 6.06 -13.53 30.63
N SER A 275 4.86 -13.60 30.03
CA SER A 275 4.55 -14.56 28.96
C SER A 275 5.38 -14.30 27.71
N LEU A 276 5.52 -13.04 27.30
CA LEU A 276 6.35 -12.63 26.15
C LEU A 276 7.83 -12.92 26.37
N ASP A 277 8.37 -12.64 27.56
CA ASP A 277 9.76 -12.93 27.91
C ASP A 277 10.05 -14.43 27.82
N SER A 278 9.12 -15.26 28.32
CA SER A 278 9.22 -16.72 28.24
C SER A 278 9.19 -17.22 26.79
N LEU A 279 8.26 -16.70 25.97
CA LEU A 279 8.17 -17.03 24.54
C LEU A 279 9.42 -16.58 23.77
N ASN A 280 9.92 -15.39 24.05
CA ASN A 280 11.13 -14.86 23.41
C ASN A 280 12.33 -15.73 23.74
N ARG A 281 12.48 -16.17 25.00
CA ARG A 281 13.57 -17.08 25.39
C ARG A 281 13.50 -18.42 24.65
N LEU A 282 12.31 -19.02 24.55
CA LEU A 282 12.12 -20.27 23.78
C LEU A 282 12.43 -20.07 22.30
N ASN A 283 11.96 -18.97 21.70
CA ASN A 283 12.23 -18.64 20.31
C ASN A 283 13.73 -18.39 20.08
N GLN A 284 14.44 -17.72 21.00
CA GLN A 284 15.89 -17.51 20.92
C GLN A 284 16.66 -18.82 20.94
N LEU A 285 16.32 -19.76 21.85
CA LEU A 285 16.93 -21.09 21.87
C LEU A 285 16.72 -21.82 20.54
N ARG A 286 15.50 -21.76 20.01
CA ARG A 286 15.20 -22.36 18.71
C ARG A 286 15.95 -21.68 17.55
N TYR A 287 16.07 -20.35 17.58
CA TYR A 287 16.82 -19.59 16.59
C TYR A 287 18.30 -19.98 16.57
N GLN A 288 18.92 -20.19 17.73
CA GLN A 288 20.31 -20.63 17.84
C GLN A 288 20.56 -22.03 17.22
N GLU A 289 19.54 -22.90 17.22
CA GLU A 289 19.63 -24.21 16.60
C GLU A 289 19.42 -24.18 15.08
N VAL A 290 18.44 -23.43 14.62
CA VAL A 290 17.91 -23.54 13.24
C VAL A 290 18.32 -22.38 12.36
N HIS A 291 18.62 -21.22 12.94
CA HIS A 291 18.95 -19.96 12.26
C HIS A 291 17.90 -19.51 11.22
N ASP A 292 16.61 -19.87 11.45
CA ASP A 292 15.51 -19.47 10.58
C ASP A 292 15.15 -18.00 10.84
N PRO A 293 15.25 -17.09 9.83
CA PRO A 293 14.95 -15.68 9.99
C PRO A 293 13.48 -15.40 10.38
N GLU A 294 12.54 -16.31 10.13
CA GLU A 294 11.15 -16.15 10.57
C GLU A 294 10.99 -16.27 12.10
N ILE A 295 11.90 -16.94 12.79
CA ILE A 295 11.91 -16.97 14.26
C ILE A 295 12.28 -15.58 14.80
N ALA A 296 13.31 -14.94 14.24
CA ALA A 296 13.68 -13.58 14.59
C ALA A 296 12.53 -12.59 14.28
N SER A 297 11.87 -12.76 13.13
CA SER A 297 10.67 -11.98 12.74
C SER A 297 9.56 -12.10 13.78
N ARG A 298 9.31 -13.30 14.29
CA ARG A 298 8.27 -13.58 15.30
C ARG A 298 8.61 -12.90 16.63
N ILE A 299 9.86 -12.99 17.10
CA ILE A 299 10.32 -12.30 18.30
C ILE A 299 10.08 -10.79 18.16
N ALA A 300 10.56 -10.21 17.06
CA ALA A 300 10.42 -8.78 16.80
C ALA A 300 8.94 -8.34 16.71
N SER A 301 8.07 -9.15 16.12
CA SER A 301 6.64 -8.86 15.98
C SER A 301 5.92 -8.86 17.33
N TYR A 302 6.24 -9.80 18.23
CA TYR A 302 5.66 -9.82 19.58
C TYR A 302 6.10 -8.62 20.42
N GLU A 303 7.37 -8.26 20.37
CA GLU A 303 7.90 -7.10 21.05
C GLU A 303 7.28 -5.80 20.51
N LEU A 304 7.15 -5.68 19.19
CA LEU A 304 6.51 -4.53 18.55
C LEU A 304 5.02 -4.43 18.96
N ALA A 305 4.27 -5.54 18.92
CA ALA A 305 2.87 -5.56 19.31
C ALA A 305 2.67 -5.09 20.75
N ASN A 306 3.55 -5.50 21.67
CA ASN A 306 3.51 -5.04 23.05
C ASN A 306 3.74 -3.52 23.18
N ARG A 307 4.77 -2.97 22.49
CA ARG A 307 5.03 -1.52 22.50
C ARG A 307 3.91 -0.72 21.83
N MET A 308 3.25 -1.28 20.83
CA MET A 308 2.14 -0.65 20.13
C MET A 308 0.90 -0.46 21.00
N GLN A 309 0.73 -1.23 22.08
CA GLN A 309 -0.43 -1.10 22.99
C GLN A 309 -0.57 0.32 23.55
N THR A 310 0.55 1.00 23.79
CA THR A 310 0.55 2.41 24.22
C THR A 310 0.67 3.36 23.02
N ALA A 311 1.59 3.08 22.10
CA ALA A 311 1.94 4.00 21.01
C ALA A 311 0.81 4.20 19.98
N ALA A 312 0.01 3.18 19.69
CA ALA A 312 -1.04 3.28 18.68
C ALA A 312 -2.27 4.08 19.17
N PRO A 313 -2.77 3.93 20.41
CA PRO A 313 -3.79 4.83 20.96
C PRO A 313 -3.34 6.30 21.00
N GLU A 314 -2.12 6.60 21.47
CA GLU A 314 -1.57 7.96 21.47
C GLU A 314 -1.47 8.56 20.06
N LEU A 315 -1.08 7.75 19.07
CA LEU A 315 -1.02 8.18 17.68
C LEU A 315 -2.40 8.61 17.16
N THR A 316 -3.44 7.81 17.44
CA THR A 316 -4.81 8.00 16.92
C THR A 316 -5.63 9.03 17.70
N ASP A 317 -5.21 9.39 18.90
CA ASP A 317 -5.83 10.46 19.67
C ASP A 317 -5.48 11.82 19.06
N LEU A 318 -6.46 12.46 18.43
CA LEU A 318 -6.34 13.78 17.80
C LEU A 318 -6.73 14.94 18.74
N SER A 319 -7.06 14.69 20.00
CA SER A 319 -7.50 15.72 20.95
C SER A 319 -6.45 16.83 21.20
N GLY A 320 -5.18 16.49 21.02
CA GLY A 320 -4.07 17.45 21.12
C GLY A 320 -3.84 18.29 19.86
N GLU A 321 -4.54 18.03 18.74
CA GLU A 321 -4.38 18.82 17.52
C GLU A 321 -5.15 20.14 17.62
N THR A 322 -4.55 21.22 17.08
CA THR A 322 -5.19 22.54 17.11
C THR A 322 -6.37 22.60 16.12
N LYS A 323 -7.32 23.51 16.39
CA LYS A 323 -8.40 23.79 15.45
C LYS A 323 -7.87 24.19 14.07
N ALA A 324 -6.79 24.98 14.02
CA ALA A 324 -6.14 25.38 12.77
C ALA A 324 -5.62 24.17 11.99
N THR A 325 -5.00 23.20 12.64
CA THR A 325 -4.59 21.95 12.03
C THR A 325 -5.78 21.16 11.51
N MET A 326 -6.83 20.99 12.32
CA MET A 326 -8.04 20.25 11.91
C MET A 326 -8.71 20.90 10.68
N ASP A 327 -8.78 22.24 10.67
CA ASP A 327 -9.34 23.01 9.54
C ASP A 327 -8.46 22.92 8.29
N LEU A 328 -7.12 22.93 8.43
CA LEU A 328 -6.16 22.78 7.33
C LEU A 328 -6.38 21.48 6.56
N TYR A 329 -6.57 20.37 7.27
CA TYR A 329 -6.88 19.07 6.66
C TYR A 329 -8.35 18.92 6.26
N GLY A 330 -9.23 19.80 6.70
CA GLY A 330 -10.67 19.72 6.42
C GLY A 330 -11.37 18.54 7.13
N ILE A 331 -10.93 18.16 8.32
CA ILE A 331 -11.46 16.99 9.06
C ILE A 331 -12.96 17.14 9.35
N ASN A 332 -13.42 18.33 9.72
CA ASN A 332 -14.81 18.60 10.05
C ASN A 332 -15.66 18.99 8.83
N ARG A 333 -15.15 18.82 7.62
CA ARG A 333 -15.84 19.18 6.40
C ARG A 333 -16.99 18.22 6.13
N LYS A 334 -18.17 18.80 5.83
CA LYS A 334 -19.37 18.01 5.54
C LYS A 334 -19.20 17.24 4.23
N GLU A 335 -19.44 15.95 4.29
CA GLU A 335 -19.48 15.09 3.11
C GLU A 335 -20.73 15.37 2.27
N PRO A 336 -20.60 15.55 0.92
CA PRO A 336 -21.75 15.65 0.04
C PRO A 336 -22.61 14.38 0.06
N LYS A 337 -23.94 14.55 -0.07
CA LYS A 337 -24.84 13.40 -0.09
C LYS A 337 -24.79 12.66 -1.43
N GLY A 338 -24.74 11.33 -1.35
CA GLY A 338 -25.29 10.44 -2.36
C GLY A 338 -24.58 10.35 -3.70
N VAL A 339 -23.26 10.57 -3.79
CA VAL A 339 -22.56 10.50 -5.07
C VAL A 339 -21.53 9.37 -5.07
N GLY A 340 -21.77 8.38 -5.96
CA GLY A 340 -20.78 7.39 -6.35
C GLY A 340 -20.65 6.16 -5.44
N ARG A 341 -19.88 5.18 -5.94
CA ARG A 341 -19.59 3.91 -5.26
C ARG A 341 -18.71 4.07 -4.01
N GLY A 342 -18.09 5.24 -3.84
CA GLY A 342 -17.15 5.54 -2.76
C GLY A 342 -17.76 6.23 -1.54
N ALA A 343 -19.01 6.69 -1.63
CA ALA A 343 -19.68 7.41 -0.55
C ALA A 343 -20.11 6.43 0.55
N SER A 344 -19.36 6.36 1.64
CA SER A 344 -19.69 5.55 2.82
C SER A 344 -20.33 6.35 3.95
N GLY A 345 -20.52 7.68 3.76
CA GLY A 345 -21.11 8.59 4.72
C GLY A 345 -20.12 9.21 5.72
N ASN A 346 -18.87 8.75 5.73
CA ASN A 346 -17.76 9.31 6.51
C ASN A 346 -16.41 9.26 5.77
N THR A 347 -16.43 9.15 4.45
CA THR A 347 -15.21 8.98 3.65
C THR A 347 -14.33 10.23 3.70
N TYR A 348 -14.95 11.43 3.64
CA TYR A 348 -14.25 12.72 3.72
C TYR A 348 -13.49 12.88 5.03
N GLU A 349 -14.16 12.64 6.16
CA GLU A 349 -13.56 12.73 7.49
C GLU A 349 -12.46 11.68 7.66
N THR A 350 -12.72 10.44 7.27
CA THR A 350 -11.76 9.34 7.36
C THR A 350 -10.51 9.62 6.54
N PHE A 351 -10.65 10.08 5.29
CA PHE A 351 -9.51 10.39 4.44
C PHE A 351 -8.68 11.55 5.00
N ALA A 352 -9.34 12.61 5.48
CA ALA A 352 -8.67 13.74 6.10
C ALA A 352 -7.91 13.34 7.37
N LYS A 353 -8.54 12.53 8.24
CA LYS A 353 -7.87 11.94 9.41
C LYS A 353 -6.67 11.09 9.02
N ASN A 354 -6.76 10.27 7.98
CA ASN A 354 -5.66 9.45 7.50
C ASN A 354 -4.48 10.30 7.01
N CYS A 355 -4.72 11.41 6.33
CA CYS A 355 -3.66 12.36 5.94
C CYS A 355 -2.98 12.98 7.18
N LEU A 356 -3.74 13.36 8.20
CA LEU A 356 -3.18 13.87 9.45
C LEU A 356 -2.42 12.79 10.22
N LEU A 357 -2.94 11.57 10.29
CA LEU A 357 -2.26 10.42 10.90
C LEU A 357 -0.95 10.08 10.17
N ALA A 358 -0.91 10.20 8.84
CA ALA A 358 0.31 9.98 8.07
C ALA A 358 1.43 10.96 8.48
N ARG A 359 1.12 12.25 8.68
CA ARG A 359 2.08 13.22 9.22
C ARG A 359 2.56 12.79 10.61
N ARG A 360 1.64 12.42 11.52
CA ARG A 360 1.98 11.97 12.89
C ARG A 360 2.81 10.68 12.91
N LEU A 361 2.60 9.79 11.94
CA LEU A 361 3.41 8.58 11.75
C LEU A 361 4.84 8.93 11.34
N VAL A 362 5.01 9.87 10.39
CA VAL A 362 6.34 10.35 9.99
C VAL A 362 7.08 11.01 11.16
N GLU A 363 6.40 11.85 11.97
CA GLU A 363 6.97 12.44 13.19
C GLU A 363 7.50 11.39 14.18
N ARG A 364 6.97 10.17 14.12
CA ARG A 364 7.38 9.04 14.99
C ARG A 364 8.35 8.05 14.30
N GLY A 365 8.92 8.45 13.17
CA GLY A 365 9.94 7.67 12.45
C GLY A 365 9.41 6.50 11.62
N VAL A 366 8.12 6.45 11.32
CA VAL A 366 7.57 5.45 10.39
C VAL A 366 8.05 5.76 8.97
N ARG A 367 8.67 4.78 8.32
CA ARG A 367 9.36 5.00 7.05
C ARG A 367 8.43 5.03 5.85
N PHE A 368 7.40 4.17 5.82
CA PHE A 368 6.48 4.10 4.70
C PHE A 368 5.03 4.06 5.16
N ILE A 369 4.23 4.99 4.65
CA ILE A 369 2.80 5.08 4.93
C ILE A 369 2.06 4.98 3.59
N ASN A 370 1.17 4.00 3.47
CA ASN A 370 0.31 3.86 2.29
C ASN A 370 -1.13 4.24 2.65
N ILE A 371 -1.64 5.33 2.09
CA ILE A 371 -3.06 5.72 2.20
C ILE A 371 -3.77 5.20 0.96
N VAL A 372 -4.67 4.24 1.12
CA VAL A 372 -5.40 3.62 0.01
C VAL A 372 -6.84 4.09 0.01
N HIS A 373 -7.26 4.71 -1.09
CA HIS A 373 -8.65 5.03 -1.37
C HIS A 373 -9.04 4.47 -2.73
N ALA A 374 -10.07 3.63 -2.78
CA ALA A 374 -10.67 3.13 -4.02
C ALA A 374 -11.89 3.96 -4.43
N SER A 375 -12.41 3.70 -5.62
CA SER A 375 -13.61 4.31 -6.22
C SER A 375 -13.33 5.33 -7.32
N TRP A 376 -12.13 5.32 -7.90
CA TRP A 376 -11.79 6.15 -9.05
C TRP A 376 -12.09 5.46 -10.40
N ASP A 377 -12.78 4.32 -10.36
CA ASP A 377 -13.12 3.50 -11.53
C ASP A 377 -14.43 3.98 -12.20
N GLN A 378 -14.38 5.16 -12.83
CA GLN A 378 -15.54 5.86 -13.37
C GLN A 378 -15.82 5.50 -14.84
N HIS A 379 -16.33 4.30 -15.07
CA HIS A 379 -16.82 3.85 -16.39
C HIS A 379 -18.14 4.51 -16.85
N SER A 380 -18.82 5.18 -15.93
CA SER A 380 -20.04 5.94 -16.16
C SER A 380 -20.15 7.01 -15.08
N ASN A 381 -21.01 8.02 -15.30
CA ASN A 381 -21.29 9.07 -14.30
C ASN A 381 -20.02 9.83 -13.81
N LEU A 382 -19.03 9.97 -14.69
CA LEU A 382 -17.71 10.52 -14.36
C LEU A 382 -17.79 11.91 -13.69
N ALA A 383 -18.60 12.83 -14.24
CA ALA A 383 -18.59 14.22 -13.77
C ALA A 383 -18.94 14.38 -12.28
N PRO A 384 -20.06 13.84 -11.75
CA PRO A 384 -20.36 13.93 -10.33
C PRO A 384 -19.47 13.04 -9.45
N GLU A 385 -19.02 11.87 -9.95
CA GLU A 385 -18.15 10.99 -9.18
C GLU A 385 -16.74 11.54 -9.03
N ILE A 386 -16.20 12.23 -10.05
CA ILE A 386 -14.89 12.88 -9.97
C ILE A 386 -14.94 14.12 -9.06
N GLU A 387 -16.06 14.88 -9.06
CA GLU A 387 -16.28 15.97 -8.11
C GLU A 387 -16.26 15.48 -6.67
N TYR A 388 -16.94 14.38 -6.39
CA TYR A 388 -16.97 13.78 -5.06
C TYR A 388 -15.58 13.31 -4.63
N ASN A 389 -14.90 12.50 -5.45
CA ASN A 389 -13.61 11.92 -5.08
C ASN A 389 -12.49 12.98 -5.03
N ALA A 390 -12.46 13.91 -5.99
CA ALA A 390 -11.52 15.03 -5.98
C ALA A 390 -11.78 15.93 -4.76
N GLY A 391 -13.04 16.28 -4.51
CA GLY A 391 -13.42 17.05 -3.34
C GLY A 391 -13.03 16.38 -2.02
N MET A 392 -13.09 15.07 -1.92
CA MET A 392 -12.59 14.33 -0.75
C MET A 392 -11.08 14.49 -0.57
N ALA A 393 -10.31 14.35 -1.64
CA ALA A 393 -8.85 14.21 -1.60
C ALA A 393 -8.10 15.56 -1.60
N ASP A 394 -8.61 16.56 -2.30
CA ASP A 394 -7.93 17.81 -2.63
C ASP A 394 -7.41 18.57 -1.39
N GLN A 395 -8.30 18.95 -0.48
CA GLN A 395 -7.92 19.74 0.70
C GLN A 395 -7.00 18.95 1.67
N PRO A 396 -7.30 17.68 2.02
CA PRO A 396 -6.44 16.94 2.95
C PRO A 396 -5.01 16.73 2.44
N ILE A 397 -4.83 16.49 1.13
CA ILE A 397 -3.50 16.29 0.54
C ILE A 397 -2.73 17.62 0.51
N ALA A 398 -3.36 18.70 0.08
CA ALA A 398 -2.76 20.03 0.12
C ALA A 398 -2.43 20.46 1.56
N GLY A 399 -3.32 20.14 2.52
CA GLY A 399 -3.11 20.35 3.94
C GLY A 399 -1.90 19.57 4.48
N LEU A 400 -1.76 18.31 4.08
CA LEU A 400 -0.61 17.47 4.43
C LEU A 400 0.71 18.08 3.92
N ILE A 401 0.78 18.48 2.65
CA ILE A 401 1.99 19.08 2.07
C ILE A 401 2.35 20.39 2.79
N ARG A 402 1.36 21.26 3.07
CA ARG A 402 1.58 22.50 3.82
C ARG A 402 2.04 22.25 5.26
N ASP A 403 1.42 21.31 5.96
CA ASP A 403 1.77 20.99 7.35
C ASP A 403 3.20 20.43 7.43
N LEU A 404 3.56 19.51 6.54
CA LEU A 404 4.94 19.01 6.43
C LEU A 404 5.93 20.13 6.13
N LYS A 405 5.60 21.04 5.22
CA LYS A 405 6.45 22.19 4.87
C LYS A 405 6.62 23.15 6.06
N GLN A 406 5.53 23.52 6.74
CA GLN A 406 5.54 24.42 7.90
C GLN A 406 6.34 23.84 9.08
N ARG A 407 6.39 22.52 9.20
CA ARG A 407 7.17 21.81 10.23
C ARG A 407 8.62 21.56 9.83
N GLY A 408 9.04 21.95 8.61
CA GLY A 408 10.38 21.65 8.08
C GLY A 408 10.61 20.18 7.78
N MET A 409 9.54 19.40 7.58
CA MET A 409 9.60 17.95 7.35
C MET A 409 9.50 17.58 5.88
N LEU A 410 9.01 18.49 5.01
CA LEU A 410 8.74 18.17 3.60
C LEU A 410 10.01 17.78 2.83
N ASP A 411 11.14 18.44 3.12
CA ASP A 411 12.41 18.18 2.44
C ASP A 411 12.90 16.73 2.63
N GLU A 412 12.55 16.09 3.76
CA GLU A 412 12.93 14.72 4.09
C GLU A 412 11.75 13.72 3.98
N THR A 413 10.55 14.19 3.62
CA THR A 413 9.34 13.37 3.47
C THR A 413 8.83 13.44 2.04
N MET A 414 8.88 12.32 1.33
CA MET A 414 8.30 12.21 0.00
C MET A 414 6.79 11.96 0.11
N VAL A 415 5.98 12.80 -0.53
CA VAL A 415 4.54 12.58 -0.70
C VAL A 415 4.29 12.21 -2.15
N VAL A 416 3.64 11.07 -2.40
CA VAL A 416 3.29 10.58 -3.74
C VAL A 416 1.78 10.41 -3.82
N TRP A 417 1.15 11.02 -4.82
CA TRP A 417 -0.23 10.76 -5.20
C TRP A 417 -0.22 10.04 -6.55
N GLY A 418 -0.72 8.84 -6.61
CA GLY A 418 -0.65 8.01 -7.82
C GLY A 418 -1.73 6.97 -7.89
N SER A 419 -1.78 6.28 -9.02
CA SER A 419 -2.72 5.20 -9.31
C SER A 419 -2.08 4.18 -10.26
N GLU A 420 -2.78 3.07 -10.50
CA GLU A 420 -2.31 1.97 -11.34
C GLU A 420 -2.19 2.31 -12.83
N PHE A 421 -3.02 3.21 -13.35
CA PHE A 421 -3.04 3.74 -14.71
C PHE A 421 -3.96 4.98 -14.79
N GLY A 422 -4.25 5.48 -15.99
CA GLY A 422 -5.14 6.60 -16.25
C GLY A 422 -6.45 6.19 -16.94
N ARG A 423 -7.07 7.17 -17.60
CA ARG A 423 -8.32 6.99 -18.32
C ARG A 423 -8.19 7.45 -19.78
N THR A 424 -8.87 6.71 -20.69
CA THR A 424 -8.85 7.04 -22.12
C THR A 424 -9.43 8.43 -22.40
N PRO A 425 -8.97 9.11 -23.46
CA PRO A 425 -9.66 10.29 -23.99
C PRO A 425 -10.99 9.94 -24.70
N LEU A 426 -11.35 8.67 -24.74
CA LEU A 426 -12.59 8.17 -25.33
C LEU A 426 -13.68 7.99 -24.28
N GLY A 427 -14.92 8.24 -24.67
CA GLY A 427 -16.08 7.87 -23.90
C GLY A 427 -16.33 6.36 -23.94
N GLU A 428 -16.62 5.76 -22.80
CA GLU A 428 -16.94 4.34 -22.77
C GLU A 428 -18.34 4.07 -23.31
N ASN A 429 -18.43 3.16 -24.27
CA ASN A 429 -19.63 2.80 -25.00
C ASN A 429 -20.05 1.32 -24.82
N ARG A 430 -19.70 0.70 -23.69
CA ARG A 430 -20.03 -0.69 -23.36
C ARG A 430 -21.51 -0.99 -23.51
N GLY A 431 -21.83 -2.06 -24.26
CA GLY A 431 -23.20 -2.53 -24.42
C GLY A 431 -24.11 -1.65 -25.26
N GLY A 432 -23.56 -0.85 -26.18
CA GLY A 432 -24.35 -0.02 -27.12
C GLY A 432 -25.03 1.18 -26.47
N ARG A 433 -24.63 1.61 -25.29
CA ARG A 433 -25.14 2.81 -24.62
C ARG A 433 -24.78 4.06 -25.45
N LYS A 434 -25.79 4.83 -25.83
CA LYS A 434 -25.61 6.07 -26.63
C LYS A 434 -25.03 7.25 -25.84
N GLN A 435 -24.98 7.17 -24.51
CA GLN A 435 -24.46 8.23 -23.65
C GLN A 435 -23.15 7.78 -23.01
N ASN A 436 -22.05 8.26 -23.55
CA ASN A 436 -20.72 8.10 -22.99
C ASN A 436 -20.56 9.06 -21.82
N THR A 437 -20.70 8.55 -20.59
CA THR A 437 -20.61 9.38 -19.37
C THR A 437 -19.40 9.05 -18.51
N GLY A 438 -18.54 8.11 -18.93
CA GLY A 438 -17.32 7.69 -18.26
C GLY A 438 -16.22 7.34 -19.25
N ARG A 439 -15.06 6.97 -18.73
CA ARG A 439 -13.86 6.63 -19.51
C ARG A 439 -13.36 5.24 -19.17
N ASP A 440 -12.81 4.54 -20.16
CA ASP A 440 -12.18 3.22 -19.99
C ASP A 440 -10.76 3.34 -19.41
N HIS A 441 -10.16 2.22 -19.01
CA HIS A 441 -8.80 2.09 -18.52
C HIS A 441 -7.76 2.49 -19.58
N HIS A 442 -6.71 3.19 -19.17
CA HIS A 442 -5.69 3.66 -20.10
C HIS A 442 -4.28 3.65 -19.48
N PRO A 443 -3.48 2.62 -19.76
CA PRO A 443 -2.13 2.54 -19.21
C PRO A 443 -1.09 3.38 -19.98
N PHE A 444 -1.38 3.84 -21.19
CA PHE A 444 -0.39 4.46 -22.08
C PHE A 444 -0.09 5.92 -21.74
N ALA A 445 -0.91 6.57 -20.93
CA ALA A 445 -0.69 7.93 -20.45
C ALA A 445 -1.47 8.18 -19.16
N PHE A 446 -0.78 8.56 -18.09
CA PHE A 446 -1.41 8.97 -16.84
C PHE A 446 -0.51 9.92 -16.04
N THR A 447 -1.07 10.53 -14.99
CA THR A 447 -0.40 11.55 -14.20
C THR A 447 -0.17 11.07 -12.77
N THR A 448 1.03 11.33 -12.24
CA THR A 448 1.38 11.19 -10.83
C THR A 448 1.84 12.54 -10.30
N LEU A 449 1.44 12.90 -9.07
CA LEU A 449 1.94 14.07 -8.35
C LEU A 449 2.88 13.62 -7.25
N MET A 450 3.99 14.36 -7.09
CA MET A 450 4.95 14.09 -6.04
C MET A 450 5.38 15.40 -5.36
N ALA A 451 5.78 15.34 -4.10
CA ALA A 451 6.31 16.51 -3.38
C ALA A 451 7.37 16.08 -2.37
N GLY A 452 8.32 16.96 -2.07
CA GLY A 452 9.31 16.79 -1.02
C GLY A 452 10.30 15.65 -1.26
N GLY A 453 11.00 15.22 -0.19
CA GLY A 453 11.97 14.12 -0.25
C GLY A 453 13.10 14.34 -1.25
N GLY A 454 13.51 15.60 -1.47
CA GLY A 454 14.57 15.98 -2.42
C GLY A 454 14.14 16.02 -3.89
N LEU A 455 12.83 16.07 -4.17
CA LEU A 455 12.29 16.26 -5.53
C LEU A 455 12.14 17.76 -5.85
N LYS A 456 12.25 18.12 -7.13
CA LYS A 456 12.03 19.50 -7.61
C LYS A 456 10.57 19.87 -7.57
N GLY A 457 10.17 20.80 -6.72
CA GLY A 457 8.85 21.42 -6.73
C GLY A 457 8.67 22.41 -7.88
N GLY A 458 7.41 22.76 -8.20
CA GLY A 458 7.04 23.71 -9.25
C GLY A 458 7.33 23.22 -10.66
N LYS A 459 7.40 21.89 -10.89
CA LYS A 459 7.81 21.31 -12.17
C LYS A 459 6.73 20.42 -12.75
N VAL A 460 6.42 20.62 -14.04
CA VAL A 460 5.70 19.64 -14.86
C VAL A 460 6.74 18.87 -15.68
N TYR A 461 6.69 17.52 -15.62
CA TYR A 461 7.61 16.65 -16.34
C TYR A 461 6.85 15.79 -17.33
N GLY A 462 7.37 15.74 -18.55
CA GLY A 462 6.81 15.01 -19.67
C GLY A 462 5.49 15.59 -20.21
N GLU A 463 5.11 15.11 -21.37
CA GLU A 463 3.93 15.58 -22.09
C GLU A 463 3.19 14.39 -22.72
N THR A 464 1.88 14.43 -22.76
CA THR A 464 1.04 13.56 -23.58
C THR A 464 0.67 14.24 -24.89
N ASP A 465 0.21 13.49 -25.88
CA ASP A 465 -0.21 14.03 -27.17
C ASP A 465 -1.44 14.97 -27.06
N GLU A 466 -1.83 15.55 -28.19
CA GLU A 466 -2.87 16.57 -28.27
C GLU A 466 -4.23 16.17 -27.68
N ILE A 467 -4.50 14.86 -27.59
CA ILE A 467 -5.76 14.33 -27.06
C ILE A 467 -5.57 13.55 -25.76
N GLY A 468 -4.31 13.34 -25.30
CA GLY A 468 -4.01 12.53 -24.11
C GLY A 468 -4.08 11.01 -24.35
N TRP A 469 -3.83 10.58 -25.59
CA TRP A 469 -3.86 9.16 -25.97
C TRP A 469 -2.57 8.42 -25.59
N GLN A 470 -1.43 9.05 -25.80
CA GLN A 470 -0.13 8.46 -25.52
C GLN A 470 0.85 9.51 -24.99
N VAL A 471 1.93 9.03 -24.39
CA VAL A 471 3.05 9.90 -24.03
C VAL A 471 3.74 10.39 -25.30
N ALA A 472 3.94 11.69 -25.42
CA ALA A 472 4.60 12.36 -26.53
C ALA A 472 6.05 12.73 -26.21
N LYS A 473 6.36 13.01 -24.92
CA LYS A 473 7.70 13.47 -24.51
C LYS A 473 8.05 12.95 -23.12
N ASP A 474 9.32 12.61 -22.94
CA ASP A 474 9.92 12.18 -21.67
C ASP A 474 9.11 11.05 -20.97
N PRO A 475 8.95 9.88 -21.60
CA PRO A 475 8.15 8.78 -21.05
C PRO A 475 8.76 8.25 -19.74
N VAL A 476 7.88 7.96 -18.78
CA VAL A 476 8.24 7.43 -17.47
C VAL A 476 7.46 6.14 -17.21
N HIS A 477 8.16 5.03 -17.17
CA HIS A 477 7.58 3.77 -16.73
C HIS A 477 7.46 3.71 -15.20
N VAL A 478 6.53 2.93 -14.68
CA VAL A 478 6.36 2.73 -13.21
C VAL A 478 7.67 2.33 -12.54
N ASN A 479 8.49 1.50 -13.17
CA ASN A 479 9.78 1.08 -12.63
C ASN A 479 10.83 2.19 -12.61
N ASP A 480 10.74 3.22 -13.48
CA ASP A 480 11.61 4.40 -13.44
C ASP A 480 11.25 5.29 -12.24
N MET A 481 9.95 5.42 -11.95
CA MET A 481 9.48 6.07 -10.73
C MET A 481 10.02 5.35 -9.48
N HIS A 482 9.91 4.01 -9.44
CA HIS A 482 10.45 3.22 -8.31
C HIS A 482 11.96 3.38 -8.16
N ALA A 483 12.73 3.34 -9.26
CA ALA A 483 14.17 3.55 -9.23
C ALA A 483 14.53 4.93 -8.67
N THR A 484 13.80 5.97 -9.11
CA THR A 484 14.01 7.35 -8.66
C THR A 484 13.63 7.53 -7.19
N MET A 485 12.51 6.93 -6.76
CA MET A 485 12.12 6.94 -5.35
C MET A 485 13.19 6.26 -4.48
N LEU A 486 13.65 5.04 -4.83
CA LEU A 486 14.72 4.36 -4.10
C LEU A 486 16.00 5.19 -4.02
N HIS A 487 16.36 5.87 -5.12
CA HIS A 487 17.51 6.76 -5.17
C HIS A 487 17.39 7.89 -4.13
N GLN A 488 16.24 8.52 -3.99
CA GLN A 488 16.02 9.57 -2.99
C GLN A 488 16.19 9.06 -1.55
N PHE A 489 15.90 7.77 -1.31
CA PHE A 489 16.18 7.10 -0.03
C PHE A 489 17.65 6.66 0.14
N GLY A 490 18.54 7.02 -0.77
CA GLY A 490 19.94 6.62 -0.74
C GLY A 490 20.17 5.15 -1.09
N LEU A 491 19.22 4.52 -1.78
CA LEU A 491 19.28 3.13 -2.20
C LEU A 491 19.51 3.02 -3.71
N ASP A 492 20.57 2.34 -4.09
CA ASP A 492 20.78 1.94 -5.48
C ASP A 492 19.84 0.75 -5.77
N HIS A 493 18.88 0.95 -6.67
CA HIS A 493 17.88 -0.03 -7.03
C HIS A 493 18.46 -1.29 -7.69
N LEU A 494 19.69 -1.23 -8.23
CA LEU A 494 20.40 -2.37 -8.79
C LEU A 494 21.10 -3.22 -7.72
N ARG A 495 21.49 -2.59 -6.61
CA ARG A 495 22.20 -3.23 -5.49
C ARG A 495 21.23 -3.72 -4.39
N LEU A 496 20.05 -3.13 -4.29
CA LEU A 496 19.03 -3.57 -3.33
C LEU A 496 18.35 -4.84 -3.84
N THR A 497 18.96 -5.99 -3.54
CA THR A 497 18.50 -7.31 -3.99
C THR A 497 18.22 -8.25 -2.82
N HIS A 498 17.37 -9.24 -3.08
CA HIS A 498 17.13 -10.37 -2.19
C HIS A 498 17.18 -11.68 -2.96
N ARG A 499 18.01 -12.63 -2.47
CA ARG A 499 18.14 -13.95 -3.07
C ARG A 499 16.97 -14.85 -2.73
N PHE A 500 16.18 -15.24 -3.73
CA PHE A 500 15.04 -16.13 -3.54
C PHE A 500 14.96 -17.15 -4.69
N GLN A 501 14.82 -18.42 -4.37
CA GLN A 501 14.74 -19.52 -5.35
C GLN A 501 15.79 -19.46 -6.47
N GLY A 502 17.03 -19.14 -6.10
CA GLY A 502 18.16 -19.12 -7.05
C GLY A 502 18.34 -17.83 -7.86
N ARG A 503 17.44 -16.85 -7.78
CA ARG A 503 17.52 -15.55 -8.45
C ARG A 503 17.66 -14.41 -7.44
N ASP A 504 18.41 -13.37 -7.81
CA ASP A 504 18.45 -12.11 -7.07
C ASP A 504 17.33 -11.20 -7.59
N PHE A 505 16.30 -10.99 -6.75
CA PHE A 505 15.18 -10.11 -7.05
C PHE A 505 15.43 -8.70 -6.57
N ARG A 506 14.84 -7.72 -7.22
CA ARG A 506 14.80 -6.31 -6.84
C ARG A 506 13.43 -5.71 -7.18
N LEU A 507 13.07 -4.57 -6.58
CA LEU A 507 11.78 -3.92 -6.81
C LEU A 507 11.52 -3.60 -8.29
N THR A 508 12.55 -3.12 -9.00
CA THR A 508 12.46 -2.71 -10.41
C THR A 508 12.60 -3.87 -11.42
N ASP A 509 12.60 -5.10 -10.97
CA ASP A 509 12.84 -6.32 -11.75
C ASP A 509 14.06 -6.17 -12.68
N VAL A 510 13.88 -6.22 -14.00
CA VAL A 510 14.95 -6.04 -14.99
C VAL A 510 15.00 -4.61 -15.56
N ALA A 511 14.10 -3.74 -15.15
CA ALA A 511 13.92 -2.38 -15.66
C ALA A 511 14.33 -1.31 -14.63
N GLY A 512 13.89 -0.08 -14.84
CA GLY A 512 14.07 1.06 -13.95
C GLY A 512 15.29 1.91 -14.30
N LYS A 513 15.04 3.20 -14.46
CA LYS A 513 16.04 4.23 -14.67
C LYS A 513 15.77 5.40 -13.72
N VAL A 514 16.79 5.85 -13.02
CA VAL A 514 16.70 7.07 -12.21
C VAL A 514 16.51 8.29 -13.12
N ILE A 515 15.57 9.15 -12.81
CA ILE A 515 15.26 10.36 -13.56
C ILE A 515 15.90 11.56 -12.84
N ASP A 516 17.10 11.92 -13.25
CA ASP A 516 17.89 13.00 -12.63
C ASP A 516 17.18 14.35 -12.70
N ASP A 517 16.38 14.57 -13.71
CA ASP A 517 15.58 15.79 -13.89
C ASP A 517 14.55 16.05 -12.77
N TRP A 518 14.20 15.04 -11.99
CA TRP A 518 13.30 15.17 -10.83
C TRP A 518 14.02 15.61 -9.56
N ILE A 519 15.34 15.43 -9.51
CA ILE A 519 16.15 15.56 -8.29
C ILE A 519 16.58 17.02 -8.11
N ALA A 520 16.36 17.55 -6.87
CA ALA A 520 16.71 18.92 -6.47
C ALA A 520 18.20 19.07 -6.10
#